data_fd10dac3a1b33ed17548a99094383f61
#
_entry.id   fd10dac3a1b33ed17548a99094383f61
#
_cell.length_a   1.000
_cell.length_b   1.000
_cell.length_c   1.000
_cell.angle_alpha   90.00
_cell.angle_beta   90.00
_cell.angle_gamma   90.00
#
_symmetry.space_group_name_H-M   'P 1'
#
loop_
_entity.id
_entity.type
_entity.pdbx_description
1 polymer ?
#
loop_
_entity_poly.entity_id
_entity_poly.type
_entity_poly.pdbx_seq_one_letter_code
_entity_poly.pdbx_strand_id
1 'polypeptide(L)'
;MKKLKELLASSIKEEDYIVFINTRRVGNRPFSEIDFENYHIMVDGSRHNYIMPNAPQWLAVSYLIVVSLLLRSFFVDEISVVNARHEGIPTGCFMDFNGNKMEIRTNMYTGYICWKCMQTMMANKSDVFLLQFFVSALESVRKELIMNELEREVPIETIPIELVPNLEKGQTCSYKIIIADYFVPVFKPVQFSIFLYFLYLRYKEGENPRGISLIQIEKAAPYLRRIYKKIKTKGGKEIDEELNEAKFKWVDTFCKQTGKKFNSQLSTTNASISDTIGYNGLEKFLRIEKRGEDKYALGRGIDITINDELKKLFNALDQMRG
;
A
#
# COMPACT_ATOMS: atom_id res chain seq x y z
N MET A 1 -12.83 7.98 19.47
CA MET A 1 -12.57 7.15 20.65
C MET A 1 -13.73 7.17 21.65
N LYS A 2 -14.14 8.33 22.21
CA LYS A 2 -15.21 8.43 23.24
C LYS A 2 -16.52 7.71 22.86
N LYS A 3 -17.02 7.93 21.64
CA LYS A 3 -18.27 7.30 21.14
C LYS A 3 -18.16 5.78 20.94
N LEU A 4 -16.97 5.25 20.65
CA LEU A 4 -16.74 3.81 20.51
C LEU A 4 -16.66 3.13 21.89
N LYS A 5 -16.08 3.81 22.88
CA LYS A 5 -16.10 3.36 24.29
C LYS A 5 -17.52 3.21 24.83
N GLU A 6 -18.39 4.18 24.53
CA GLU A 6 -19.80 4.15 24.95
C GLU A 6 -20.57 2.98 24.33
N LEU A 7 -20.27 2.63 23.05
CA LEU A 7 -20.89 1.50 22.35
C LEU A 7 -20.41 0.13 22.87
N LEU A 8 -19.19 0.04 23.38
CA LEU A 8 -18.58 -1.20 23.84
C LEU A 8 -18.66 -1.38 25.37
N ALA A 9 -19.01 -0.33 26.10
CA ALA A 9 -18.98 -0.31 27.57
C ALA A 9 -19.80 -1.43 28.27
N SER A 10 -20.83 -1.97 27.60
CA SER A 10 -21.63 -3.10 28.14
C SER A 10 -20.97 -4.47 27.93
N SER A 11 -19.93 -4.57 27.11
CA SER A 11 -19.33 -5.84 26.72
C SER A 11 -17.87 -6.01 27.17
N ILE A 12 -17.25 -4.94 27.67
CA ILE A 12 -15.82 -4.91 28.02
C ILE A 12 -15.69 -4.86 29.56
N LYS A 13 -14.88 -5.79 30.08
CA LYS A 13 -14.47 -5.76 31.50
C LYS A 13 -13.35 -4.74 31.68
N GLU A 14 -13.19 -4.18 32.87
CA GLU A 14 -12.12 -3.20 33.17
C GLU A 14 -10.70 -3.72 32.88
N GLU A 15 -10.53 -5.04 32.92
CA GLU A 15 -9.25 -5.72 32.72
C GLU A 15 -8.97 -6.10 31.25
N ASP A 16 -9.93 -5.88 30.34
CA ASP A 16 -9.78 -6.26 28.94
C ASP A 16 -8.91 -5.26 28.17
N TYR A 17 -7.97 -5.78 27.38
CA TYR A 17 -7.24 -4.97 26.41
C TYR A 17 -8.10 -4.68 25.18
N ILE A 18 -8.17 -3.42 24.78
CA ILE A 18 -8.88 -3.01 23.58
C ILE A 18 -7.84 -2.60 22.53
N VAL A 19 -7.80 -3.36 21.44
CA VAL A 19 -6.91 -3.08 20.31
C VAL A 19 -7.70 -2.45 19.17
N PHE A 20 -7.37 -1.21 18.82
CA PHE A 20 -7.92 -0.51 17.68
C PHE A 20 -6.97 -0.64 16.48
N ILE A 21 -7.43 -1.28 15.41
CA ILE A 21 -6.67 -1.39 14.17
C ILE A 21 -7.19 -0.32 13.20
N ASN A 22 -6.34 0.65 12.89
CA ASN A 22 -6.67 1.69 11.92
C ASN A 22 -6.25 1.25 10.52
N THR A 23 -7.19 1.17 9.60
CA THR A 23 -6.96 0.78 8.20
C THR A 23 -6.83 1.98 7.25
N ARG A 24 -7.01 3.21 7.76
CA ARG A 24 -6.89 4.46 6.97
C ARG A 24 -5.73 5.28 7.49
N ARG A 25 -4.98 5.88 6.57
CA ARG A 25 -3.85 6.76 6.91
C ARG A 25 -4.33 7.95 7.74
N VAL A 26 -3.79 8.10 8.94
CA VAL A 26 -4.06 9.23 9.84
C VAL A 26 -2.75 9.98 10.12
N GLY A 27 -2.39 10.90 9.24
CA GLY A 27 -1.24 11.80 9.42
C GLY A 27 0.11 11.08 9.61
N ASN A 28 1.01 11.69 10.39
CA ASN A 28 2.36 11.15 10.72
C ASN A 28 2.41 10.50 12.11
N ARG A 29 1.37 9.74 12.47
CA ARG A 29 1.34 9.05 13.76
C ARG A 29 2.35 7.90 13.82
N PRO A 30 2.77 7.47 15.04
CA PRO A 30 3.56 6.25 15.23
C PRO A 30 2.78 5.03 14.73
N PHE A 31 3.49 3.91 14.48
CA PHE A 31 2.86 2.66 14.05
C PHE A 31 1.94 2.04 15.10
N SER A 32 2.25 2.26 16.36
CA SER A 32 1.37 1.90 17.49
C SER A 32 1.45 2.97 18.58
N GLU A 33 0.38 3.13 19.30
CA GLU A 33 0.22 4.03 20.46
C GLU A 33 -0.42 3.23 21.58
N ILE A 34 0.16 3.29 22.77
CA ILE A 34 -0.29 2.56 23.95
C ILE A 34 -0.81 3.57 24.95
N ASP A 35 -2.07 3.42 25.35
CA ASP A 35 -2.65 4.14 26.47
C ASP A 35 -2.45 3.28 27.74
N PHE A 36 -1.48 3.68 28.54
CA PHE A 36 -1.12 2.95 29.75
C PHE A 36 -2.16 3.06 30.87
N GLU A 37 -3.03 4.07 30.84
CA GLU A 37 -4.06 4.26 31.85
C GLU A 37 -5.31 3.43 31.57
N ASN A 38 -5.71 3.32 30.28
CA ASN A 38 -7.01 2.77 29.90
C ASN A 38 -6.92 1.41 29.19
N TYR A 39 -5.80 0.71 29.20
CA TYR A 39 -5.61 -0.58 28.53
C TYR A 39 -5.95 -0.57 27.02
N HIS A 40 -5.74 0.57 26.37
CA HIS A 40 -6.00 0.71 24.94
C HIS A 40 -4.71 0.70 24.13
N ILE A 41 -4.77 0.02 23.01
CA ILE A 41 -3.69 -0.02 22.05
C ILE A 41 -4.25 0.40 20.69
N MET A 42 -3.63 1.37 20.04
CA MET A 42 -3.96 1.74 18.69
C MET A 42 -2.82 1.31 17.75
N VAL A 43 -3.16 0.55 16.70
CA VAL A 43 -2.21 0.06 15.69
C VAL A 43 -2.57 0.66 14.34
N ASP A 44 -1.59 1.27 13.67
CA ASP A 44 -1.76 1.78 12.31
C ASP A 44 -1.43 0.69 11.29
N GLY A 45 -2.45 -0.06 10.87
CA GLY A 45 -2.35 -1.06 9.81
C GLY A 45 -2.33 -0.48 8.40
N SER A 46 -2.56 0.84 8.22
CA SER A 46 -2.61 1.47 6.90
C SER A 46 -1.27 1.54 6.20
N ARG A 47 -0.17 1.37 6.94
CA ARG A 47 1.22 1.50 6.45
C ARG A 47 1.97 0.18 6.36
N HIS A 48 1.27 -0.95 6.44
CA HIS A 48 1.91 -2.26 6.38
C HIS A 48 2.75 -2.44 5.11
N ASN A 49 2.28 -1.97 3.96
CA ASN A 49 3.03 -2.01 2.70
C ASN A 49 4.33 -1.20 2.74
N TYR A 50 4.40 -0.21 3.64
CA TYR A 50 5.61 0.58 3.82
C TYR A 50 6.65 -0.16 4.67
N ILE A 51 6.16 -0.89 5.68
CA ILE A 51 7.03 -1.67 6.59
C ILE A 51 7.45 -2.97 5.93
N MET A 52 6.46 -3.69 5.38
CA MET A 52 6.61 -5.05 4.84
C MET A 52 5.89 -5.17 3.50
N PRO A 53 6.49 -4.62 2.41
CA PRO A 53 5.83 -4.59 1.10
C PRO A 53 5.47 -5.97 0.56
N ASN A 54 6.16 -7.00 1.01
CA ASN A 54 5.99 -8.37 0.53
C ASN A 54 5.20 -9.27 1.48
N ALA A 55 4.86 -8.81 2.69
CA ALA A 55 4.12 -9.60 3.65
C ALA A 55 2.62 -9.24 3.68
N PRO A 56 1.73 -10.18 4.01
CA PRO A 56 0.34 -9.87 4.27
C PRO A 56 0.19 -8.82 5.38
N GLN A 57 -0.78 -7.92 5.22
CA GLN A 57 -1.05 -6.84 6.18
C GLN A 57 -1.17 -7.34 7.61
N TRP A 58 -1.83 -8.46 7.80
CA TRP A 58 -2.07 -9.01 9.11
C TRP A 58 -0.78 -9.37 9.87
N LEU A 59 0.32 -9.74 9.19
CA LEU A 59 1.60 -10.05 9.84
C LEU A 59 2.21 -8.80 10.48
N ALA A 60 2.27 -7.68 9.75
CA ALA A 60 2.77 -6.42 10.29
C ALA A 60 1.91 -5.92 11.47
N VAL A 61 0.58 -6.03 11.31
CA VAL A 61 -0.37 -5.67 12.37
C VAL A 61 -0.21 -6.57 13.59
N SER A 62 -0.08 -7.90 13.38
CA SER A 62 0.13 -8.85 14.49
C SER A 62 1.41 -8.56 15.26
N TYR A 63 2.52 -8.28 14.56
CA TYR A 63 3.76 -7.87 15.21
C TYR A 63 3.55 -6.65 16.12
N LEU A 64 2.94 -5.60 15.57
CA LEU A 64 2.71 -4.37 16.31
C LEU A 64 1.79 -4.59 17.54
N ILE A 65 0.78 -5.45 17.42
CA ILE A 65 -0.09 -5.83 18.53
C ILE A 65 0.71 -6.58 19.61
N VAL A 66 1.48 -7.61 19.22
CA VAL A 66 2.27 -8.41 20.15
C VAL A 66 3.28 -7.54 20.90
N VAL A 67 4.01 -6.67 20.18
CA VAL A 67 4.97 -5.74 20.80
C VAL A 67 4.26 -4.77 21.76
N SER A 68 3.14 -4.20 21.34
CA SER A 68 2.41 -3.25 22.18
C SER A 68 1.84 -3.89 23.45
N LEU A 69 1.32 -5.11 23.35
CA LEU A 69 0.86 -5.89 24.51
C LEU A 69 2.02 -6.26 25.44
N LEU A 70 3.17 -6.67 24.90
CA LEU A 70 4.37 -6.95 25.66
C LEU A 70 4.84 -5.70 26.42
N LEU A 71 4.97 -4.57 25.75
CA LEU A 71 5.33 -3.30 26.38
C LEU A 71 4.37 -2.94 27.50
N ARG A 72 3.07 -2.99 27.23
CA ARG A 72 2.03 -2.68 28.25
C ARG A 72 2.04 -3.64 29.44
N SER A 73 2.43 -4.90 29.20
CA SER A 73 2.46 -5.93 30.25
C SER A 73 3.63 -5.80 31.21
N PHE A 74 4.77 -5.28 30.75
CA PHE A 74 6.01 -5.22 31.52
C PHE A 74 6.45 -3.81 31.90
N PHE A 75 5.83 -2.77 31.36
CA PHE A 75 6.13 -1.37 31.66
C PHE A 75 4.88 -0.67 32.22
N VAL A 76 5.10 0.26 33.12
CA VAL A 76 4.00 0.95 33.82
C VAL A 76 3.52 2.20 33.08
N ASP A 77 4.42 2.83 32.32
CA ASP A 77 4.17 4.08 31.60
C ASP A 77 5.06 4.24 30.36
N GLU A 78 4.79 5.27 29.58
CA GLU A 78 5.56 5.60 28.37
C GLU A 78 7.02 5.97 28.68
N ILE A 79 7.26 6.65 29.81
CA ILE A 79 8.60 7.09 30.21
C ILE A 79 9.48 5.88 30.46
N SER A 80 8.98 4.87 31.16
CA SER A 80 9.71 3.63 31.42
C SER A 80 10.03 2.87 30.13
N VAL A 81 9.14 2.89 29.13
CA VAL A 81 9.42 2.33 27.79
C VAL A 81 10.51 3.10 27.08
N VAL A 82 10.43 4.44 27.06
CA VAL A 82 11.43 5.29 26.40
C VAL A 82 12.81 5.08 27.01
N ASN A 83 12.91 5.04 28.35
CA ASN A 83 14.18 4.82 29.05
C ASN A 83 14.78 3.42 28.83
N ALA A 84 13.96 2.43 28.49
CA ALA A 84 14.41 1.07 28.22
C ALA A 84 14.84 0.87 26.75
N ARG A 85 14.54 1.80 25.84
CA ARG A 85 14.92 1.71 24.43
C ARG A 85 16.43 1.67 24.25
N HIS A 86 16.85 0.99 23.20
CA HIS A 86 18.25 1.02 22.79
C HIS A 86 18.47 2.22 21.88
N GLU A 87 19.49 3.02 22.22
CA GLU A 87 19.97 4.10 21.37
C GLU A 87 21.20 3.64 20.59
N GLY A 88 21.40 4.17 19.38
CA GLY A 88 22.57 3.89 18.56
C GLY A 88 22.32 2.89 17.42
N ILE A 89 23.27 1.97 17.18
CA ILE A 89 23.18 1.01 16.08
C ILE A 89 22.11 -0.04 16.39
N PRO A 90 21.10 -0.25 15.51
CA PRO A 90 20.08 -1.28 15.71
C PRO A 90 20.70 -2.68 15.89
N THR A 91 20.27 -3.37 16.92
CA THR A 91 20.73 -4.74 17.24
C THR A 91 19.77 -5.81 16.74
N GLY A 92 18.61 -5.40 16.22
CA GLY A 92 17.48 -6.26 15.86
C GLY A 92 16.59 -6.60 17.05
N CYS A 93 16.83 -6.00 18.22
CA CYS A 93 15.95 -6.13 19.37
C CYS A 93 14.65 -5.33 19.15
N PHE A 94 13.51 -5.87 19.59
CA PHE A 94 12.23 -5.17 19.48
C PHE A 94 12.21 -3.78 20.16
N MET A 95 13.13 -3.53 21.11
CA MET A 95 13.31 -2.26 21.84
C MET A 95 14.27 -1.29 21.15
N ASP A 96 14.84 -1.62 19.98
CA ASP A 96 15.67 -0.68 19.27
C ASP A 96 14.87 0.56 18.87
N PHE A 97 15.45 1.74 19.08
CA PHE A 97 14.85 2.98 18.61
C PHE A 97 14.97 3.08 17.10
N ASN A 98 13.87 2.93 16.41
CA ASN A 98 13.79 3.03 14.97
C ASN A 98 13.54 4.48 14.55
N GLY A 99 14.59 5.28 14.40
CA GLY A 99 14.51 6.65 13.87
C GLY A 99 14.03 6.67 12.42
N ASN A 100 14.42 5.68 11.64
CA ASN A 100 13.87 5.38 10.33
C ASN A 100 12.81 4.27 10.44
N LYS A 101 11.60 4.56 10.01
CA LYS A 101 10.47 3.60 10.06
C LYS A 101 10.74 2.29 9.32
N MET A 102 11.67 2.27 8.36
CA MET A 102 12.08 1.03 7.66
C MET A 102 12.88 0.09 8.55
N GLU A 103 13.51 0.59 9.61
CA GLU A 103 14.32 -0.22 10.54
C GLU A 103 13.46 -1.18 11.37
N ILE A 104 12.19 -0.87 11.60
CA ILE A 104 11.24 -1.79 12.25
C ILE A 104 11.16 -3.14 11.56
N ARG A 105 11.41 -3.17 10.25
CA ARG A 105 11.47 -4.40 9.46
C ARG A 105 12.52 -5.36 10.00
N THR A 106 13.71 -4.86 10.34
CA THR A 106 14.78 -5.66 10.94
C THR A 106 14.32 -6.31 12.24
N ASN A 107 13.64 -5.54 13.11
CA ASN A 107 13.13 -6.06 14.37
C ASN A 107 12.06 -7.15 14.17
N MET A 108 11.22 -7.00 13.13
CA MET A 108 10.21 -8.00 12.78
C MET A 108 10.84 -9.31 12.28
N TYR A 109 11.90 -9.23 11.45
CA TYR A 109 12.62 -10.42 10.97
C TYR A 109 13.46 -11.11 12.02
N THR A 110 13.99 -10.38 12.97
CA THR A 110 14.75 -10.98 14.07
C THR A 110 13.84 -11.60 15.12
N GLY A 111 12.70 -10.95 15.43
CA GLY A 111 11.82 -11.35 16.53
C GLY A 111 12.57 -11.40 17.88
N TYR A 112 13.68 -10.67 17.98
CA TYR A 112 14.66 -10.84 19.04
C TYR A 112 14.37 -9.94 20.24
N ILE A 113 14.50 -10.53 21.43
CA ILE A 113 14.51 -9.82 22.70
C ILE A 113 15.91 -10.00 23.32
N CYS A 114 16.67 -8.94 23.41
CA CYS A 114 18.03 -9.02 23.95
C CYS A 114 18.02 -9.29 25.48
N TRP A 115 19.13 -9.79 25.97
CA TRP A 115 19.29 -10.14 27.38
C TRP A 115 18.99 -8.95 28.31
N LYS A 116 19.46 -7.73 27.98
CA LYS A 116 19.20 -6.52 28.74
C LYS A 116 17.69 -6.24 28.87
N CYS A 117 16.94 -6.33 27.77
CA CYS A 117 15.50 -6.14 27.79
C CYS A 117 14.78 -7.22 28.59
N MET A 118 15.19 -8.49 28.46
CA MET A 118 14.65 -9.56 29.28
C MET A 118 14.87 -9.30 30.77
N GLN A 119 16.06 -8.90 31.19
CA GLN A 119 16.36 -8.55 32.57
C GLN A 119 15.48 -7.39 33.06
N THR A 120 15.35 -6.32 32.25
CA THR A 120 14.52 -5.16 32.60
C THR A 120 13.06 -5.56 32.78
N MET A 121 12.51 -6.34 31.85
CA MET A 121 11.13 -6.82 31.97
C MET A 121 10.92 -7.70 33.18
N MET A 122 11.85 -8.61 33.45
CA MET A 122 11.77 -9.48 34.65
C MET A 122 11.94 -8.73 35.97
N ALA A 123 12.70 -7.63 35.96
CA ALA A 123 12.80 -6.74 37.12
C ALA A 123 11.51 -5.96 37.38
N ASN A 124 10.82 -5.54 36.30
CA ASN A 124 9.56 -4.82 36.40
C ASN A 124 8.39 -5.75 36.79
N LYS A 125 8.38 -6.98 36.25
CA LYS A 125 7.36 -7.98 36.52
C LYS A 125 7.95 -9.38 36.37
N SER A 126 8.07 -10.11 37.48
CA SER A 126 8.66 -11.45 37.53
C SER A 126 7.69 -12.53 37.01
N ASP A 127 7.17 -12.37 35.81
CA ASP A 127 6.26 -13.32 35.16
C ASP A 127 6.94 -14.00 33.96
N VAL A 128 7.62 -15.09 34.24
CA VAL A 128 8.37 -15.87 33.25
C VAL A 128 7.43 -16.47 32.20
N PHE A 129 6.26 -16.95 32.59
CA PHE A 129 5.32 -17.57 31.65
C PHE A 129 4.76 -16.55 30.66
N LEU A 130 4.42 -15.35 31.14
CA LEU A 130 3.98 -14.27 30.29
C LEU A 130 5.07 -13.85 29.31
N LEU A 131 6.33 -13.74 29.76
CA LEU A 131 7.46 -13.43 28.90
C LEU A 131 7.66 -14.52 27.83
N GLN A 132 7.62 -15.79 28.22
CA GLN A 132 7.71 -16.93 27.29
C GLN A 132 6.59 -16.92 26.25
N PHE A 133 5.37 -16.58 26.65
CA PHE A 133 4.25 -16.42 25.72
C PHE A 133 4.56 -15.36 24.65
N PHE A 134 5.04 -14.18 25.03
CA PHE A 134 5.39 -13.13 24.06
C PHE A 134 6.57 -13.50 23.18
N VAL A 135 7.59 -14.15 23.72
CA VAL A 135 8.72 -14.68 22.91
C VAL A 135 8.19 -15.65 21.86
N SER A 136 7.33 -16.59 22.24
CA SER A 136 6.72 -17.54 21.32
C SER A 136 5.83 -16.87 20.27
N ALA A 137 5.09 -15.84 20.64
CA ALA A 137 4.25 -15.07 19.71
C ALA A 137 5.11 -14.30 18.67
N LEU A 138 6.18 -13.63 19.10
CA LEU A 138 7.13 -12.96 18.21
C LEU A 138 7.81 -13.94 17.26
N GLU A 139 8.24 -15.09 17.76
CA GLU A 139 8.84 -16.15 16.95
C GLU A 139 7.86 -16.71 15.92
N SER A 140 6.58 -16.84 16.26
CA SER A 140 5.54 -17.28 15.33
C SER A 140 5.35 -16.28 14.19
N VAL A 141 5.27 -14.99 14.51
CA VAL A 141 5.19 -13.91 13.49
C VAL A 141 6.44 -13.92 12.60
N ARG A 142 7.63 -14.05 13.19
CA ARG A 142 8.89 -14.12 12.47
C ARG A 142 8.93 -15.29 11.48
N LYS A 143 8.52 -16.49 11.91
CA LYS A 143 8.46 -17.68 11.04
C LYS A 143 7.56 -17.44 9.84
N GLU A 144 6.36 -16.92 10.07
CA GLU A 144 5.42 -16.60 9.00
C GLU A 144 5.99 -15.54 8.03
N LEU A 145 6.71 -14.53 8.55
CA LEU A 145 7.37 -13.55 7.70
C LEU A 145 8.42 -14.17 6.79
N ILE A 146 9.29 -15.03 7.34
CA ILE A 146 10.33 -15.72 6.58
C ILE A 146 9.71 -16.65 5.54
N MET A 147 8.70 -17.44 5.91
CA MET A 147 8.00 -18.34 4.98
C MET A 147 7.33 -17.57 3.84
N ASN A 148 6.66 -16.47 4.14
CA ASN A 148 6.05 -15.63 3.11
C ASN A 148 7.08 -15.01 2.15
N GLU A 149 8.30 -14.71 2.60
CA GLU A 149 9.36 -14.25 1.70
C GLU A 149 9.91 -15.37 0.82
N LEU A 150 10.17 -16.54 1.41
CA LEU A 150 10.67 -17.71 0.68
C LEU A 150 9.66 -18.16 -0.40
N GLU A 151 8.37 -18.17 -0.09
CA GLU A 151 7.33 -18.50 -1.06
C GLU A 151 7.25 -17.49 -2.23
N ARG A 152 7.72 -16.27 -2.02
CA ARG A 152 7.69 -15.18 -3.03
C ARG A 152 8.98 -15.03 -3.84
N GLU A 153 10.04 -15.72 -3.48
CA GLU A 153 11.23 -15.87 -4.34
C GLU A 153 10.97 -16.76 -5.55
N VAL A 154 9.78 -17.40 -5.63
CA VAL A 154 9.29 -18.00 -6.87
C VAL A 154 9.21 -16.87 -7.92
N PRO A 155 9.92 -16.99 -9.03
CA PRO A 155 9.92 -15.94 -10.03
C PRO A 155 8.48 -15.64 -10.46
N ILE A 156 8.02 -14.42 -10.24
CA ILE A 156 6.72 -13.98 -10.73
C ILE A 156 6.88 -13.90 -12.26
N GLU A 157 6.39 -14.92 -12.96
CA GLU A 157 6.44 -14.96 -14.42
C GLU A 157 5.46 -13.97 -15.02
N THR A 158 4.31 -13.78 -14.36
CA THR A 158 3.24 -12.88 -14.83
C THR A 158 2.62 -12.08 -13.70
N ILE A 159 2.18 -10.85 -13.99
CA ILE A 159 1.38 -10.03 -13.07
C ILE A 159 -0.08 -10.05 -13.55
N PRO A 160 -1.01 -10.67 -12.81
CA PRO A 160 -2.42 -10.53 -13.11
C PRO A 160 -2.91 -9.11 -12.78
N ILE A 161 -3.63 -8.51 -13.71
CA ILE A 161 -4.24 -7.18 -13.57
C ILE A 161 -5.70 -7.25 -13.97
N GLU A 162 -6.58 -6.85 -13.06
CA GLU A 162 -8.02 -6.92 -13.24
C GLU A 162 -8.67 -5.55 -13.15
N LEU A 163 -9.56 -5.23 -14.07
CA LEU A 163 -10.48 -4.11 -13.97
C LEU A 163 -11.83 -4.63 -13.45
N VAL A 164 -12.27 -4.14 -12.31
CA VAL A 164 -13.53 -4.57 -11.70
C VAL A 164 -14.42 -3.38 -11.36
N PRO A 165 -15.76 -3.54 -11.38
CA PRO A 165 -16.67 -2.49 -10.95
C PRO A 165 -16.39 -2.05 -9.51
N ASN A 166 -16.41 -0.75 -9.27
CA ASN A 166 -16.27 -0.19 -7.94
C ASN A 166 -17.65 0.09 -7.35
N LEU A 167 -18.11 -0.79 -6.47
CA LEU A 167 -19.43 -0.72 -5.85
C LEU A 167 -19.46 0.16 -4.58
N GLU A 168 -18.33 0.69 -4.15
CA GLU A 168 -18.23 1.51 -2.94
C GLU A 168 -18.92 2.87 -3.14
N LYS A 169 -19.75 3.26 -2.17
CA LYS A 169 -20.44 4.57 -2.19
C LYS A 169 -19.44 5.71 -2.02
N GLY A 170 -19.62 6.78 -2.79
CA GLY A 170 -18.79 7.99 -2.69
C GLY A 170 -17.50 7.98 -3.52
N GLN A 171 -17.19 6.89 -4.20
CA GLN A 171 -16.00 6.81 -5.06
C GLN A 171 -16.15 7.65 -6.33
N THR A 172 -15.03 8.23 -6.77
CA THR A 172 -14.96 9.07 -7.97
C THR A 172 -14.85 8.29 -9.27
N CYS A 173 -14.42 7.01 -9.19
CA CYS A 173 -14.29 6.09 -10.31
C CYS A 173 -15.30 4.96 -10.18
N SER A 174 -15.93 4.58 -11.28
CA SER A 174 -16.89 3.45 -11.36
C SER A 174 -16.20 2.10 -11.45
N TYR A 175 -14.91 2.10 -11.66
CA TYR A 175 -14.05 0.93 -11.70
C TYR A 175 -12.88 1.11 -10.76
N LYS A 176 -12.34 0.00 -10.29
CA LYS A 176 -11.05 -0.10 -9.60
C LYS A 176 -10.20 -1.14 -10.30
N ILE A 177 -8.89 -1.06 -10.12
CA ILE A 177 -7.95 -2.04 -10.63
C ILE A 177 -7.43 -2.88 -9.48
N ILE A 178 -7.33 -4.18 -9.70
CA ILE A 178 -6.69 -5.13 -8.78
C ILE A 178 -5.43 -5.63 -9.45
N ILE A 179 -4.32 -5.58 -8.75
CA ILE A 179 -3.00 -5.96 -9.24
C ILE A 179 -2.48 -7.10 -8.36
N ALA A 180 -2.01 -8.18 -8.99
CA ALA A 180 -1.50 -9.36 -8.30
C ALA A 180 -2.50 -9.87 -7.23
N ASP A 181 -3.79 -9.93 -7.57
CA ASP A 181 -4.95 -10.41 -6.81
C ASP A 181 -5.33 -9.61 -5.54
N TYR A 182 -4.48 -8.70 -5.05
CA TYR A 182 -4.77 -8.01 -3.76
C TYR A 182 -4.41 -6.53 -3.71
N PHE A 183 -3.54 -6.01 -4.58
CA PHE A 183 -3.22 -4.58 -4.54
C PHE A 183 -4.28 -3.76 -5.28
N VAL A 184 -4.89 -2.81 -4.59
CA VAL A 184 -5.93 -1.94 -5.15
C VAL A 184 -5.49 -0.47 -5.06
N PRO A 185 -4.73 0.04 -6.06
CA PRO A 185 -4.31 1.43 -6.09
C PRO A 185 -5.49 2.39 -6.10
N VAL A 186 -5.42 3.43 -5.26
CA VAL A 186 -6.43 4.48 -5.22
C VAL A 186 -6.06 5.56 -6.22
N PHE A 187 -6.76 5.58 -7.35
CA PHE A 187 -6.57 6.57 -8.39
C PHE A 187 -7.69 7.61 -8.40
N LYS A 188 -7.33 8.87 -8.67
CA LYS A 188 -8.29 9.83 -9.22
C LYS A 188 -8.53 9.53 -10.70
N PRO A 189 -9.68 9.91 -11.28
CA PRO A 189 -10.02 9.52 -12.66
C PRO A 189 -8.96 9.86 -13.72
N VAL A 190 -8.25 10.99 -13.54
CA VAL A 190 -7.17 11.40 -14.44
C VAL A 190 -5.99 10.45 -14.38
N GLN A 191 -5.46 10.19 -13.16
CA GLN A 191 -4.36 9.28 -12.95
C GLN A 191 -4.70 7.85 -13.42
N PHE A 192 -5.93 7.42 -13.15
CA PHE A 192 -6.40 6.11 -13.59
C PHE A 192 -6.43 5.98 -15.11
N SER A 193 -6.90 7.03 -15.82
CA SER A 193 -6.88 7.03 -17.29
C SER A 193 -5.47 6.98 -17.86
N ILE A 194 -4.54 7.72 -17.26
CA ILE A 194 -3.13 7.70 -17.66
C ILE A 194 -2.52 6.32 -17.44
N PHE A 195 -2.72 5.73 -16.25
CA PHE A 195 -2.22 4.38 -15.95
C PHE A 195 -2.76 3.35 -16.92
N LEU A 196 -4.09 3.30 -17.15
CA LEU A 196 -4.72 2.35 -18.08
C LEU A 196 -4.24 2.53 -19.53
N TYR A 197 -3.95 3.76 -19.95
CA TYR A 197 -3.39 4.00 -21.27
C TYR A 197 -1.98 3.41 -21.41
N PHE A 198 -1.10 3.62 -20.43
CA PHE A 198 0.23 3.02 -20.45
C PHE A 198 0.18 1.50 -20.28
N LEU A 199 -0.78 0.98 -19.53
CA LEU A 199 -1.03 -0.45 -19.42
C LEU A 199 -1.47 -1.05 -20.77
N TYR A 200 -2.35 -0.36 -21.49
CA TYR A 200 -2.74 -0.74 -22.85
C TYR A 200 -1.53 -0.81 -23.80
N LEU A 201 -0.66 0.20 -23.78
CA LEU A 201 0.56 0.19 -24.59
C LEU A 201 1.47 -0.98 -24.21
N ARG A 202 1.65 -1.20 -22.93
CA ARG A 202 2.44 -2.32 -22.40
C ARG A 202 1.89 -3.67 -22.86
N TYR A 203 0.58 -3.85 -22.76
CA TYR A 203 -0.10 -5.07 -23.20
C TYR A 203 0.08 -5.33 -24.71
N LYS A 204 0.12 -4.27 -25.52
CA LYS A 204 0.34 -4.37 -26.96
C LYS A 204 1.80 -4.63 -27.38
N GLU A 205 2.74 -4.10 -26.63
CA GLU A 205 4.16 -4.21 -26.95
C GLU A 205 4.86 -5.40 -26.26
N GLY A 206 4.16 -6.09 -25.35
CA GLY A 206 4.69 -7.23 -24.59
C GLY A 206 5.67 -6.81 -23.48
N GLU A 207 6.55 -7.72 -23.08
CA GLU A 207 7.46 -7.54 -21.92
C GLU A 207 8.45 -6.38 -22.05
N ASN A 208 8.80 -5.99 -23.27
CA ASN A 208 9.79 -4.96 -23.56
C ASN A 208 9.20 -3.78 -24.31
N PRO A 209 8.33 -2.98 -23.70
CA PRO A 209 7.68 -1.88 -24.37
C PRO A 209 8.70 -0.84 -24.83
N ARG A 210 8.58 -0.42 -26.10
CA ARG A 210 9.43 0.61 -26.70
C ARG A 210 9.17 1.98 -26.10
N GLY A 211 8.00 2.16 -25.53
CA GLY A 211 7.52 3.42 -25.00
C GLY A 211 7.05 4.39 -26.08
N ILE A 212 6.34 5.41 -25.63
CA ILE A 212 5.82 6.46 -26.51
C ILE A 212 6.58 7.77 -26.28
N SER A 213 6.89 8.47 -27.35
CA SER A 213 7.50 9.80 -27.27
C SER A 213 6.47 10.87 -26.91
N LEU A 214 6.93 12.04 -26.45
CA LEU A 214 6.04 13.18 -26.17
C LEU A 214 5.20 13.59 -27.38
N ILE A 215 5.76 13.52 -28.58
CA ILE A 215 5.04 13.80 -29.86
C ILE A 215 3.91 12.77 -30.08
N GLN A 216 4.16 11.50 -29.74
CA GLN A 216 3.14 10.45 -29.86
C GLN A 216 2.05 10.57 -28.78
N ILE A 217 2.35 11.18 -27.64
CA ILE A 217 1.37 11.45 -26.59
C ILE A 217 0.29 12.44 -27.06
N GLU A 218 0.60 13.36 -27.98
CA GLU A 218 -0.42 14.22 -28.58
C GLU A 218 -1.52 13.41 -29.27
N LYS A 219 -1.17 12.26 -29.84
CA LYS A 219 -2.11 11.33 -30.46
C LYS A 219 -2.87 10.45 -29.46
N ALA A 220 -2.53 10.53 -28.18
CA ALA A 220 -3.18 9.76 -27.11
C ALA A 220 -4.55 10.31 -26.69
N ALA A 221 -4.88 11.55 -27.05
CA ALA A 221 -6.10 12.22 -26.59
C ALA A 221 -7.39 11.41 -26.82
N PRO A 222 -7.67 10.83 -28.00
CA PRO A 222 -8.87 10.02 -28.22
C PRO A 222 -8.94 8.82 -27.27
N TYR A 223 -7.81 8.12 -27.07
CA TYR A 223 -7.71 6.95 -26.18
C TYR A 223 -7.98 7.33 -24.72
N LEU A 224 -7.34 8.40 -24.25
CA LEU A 224 -7.53 8.91 -22.87
C LEU A 224 -8.97 9.34 -22.63
N ARG A 225 -9.63 10.00 -23.60
CA ARG A 225 -11.05 10.36 -23.52
C ARG A 225 -11.92 9.11 -23.41
N ARG A 226 -11.69 8.08 -24.23
CA ARG A 226 -12.43 6.82 -24.19
C ARG A 226 -12.28 6.10 -22.86
N ILE A 227 -11.05 5.98 -22.36
CA ILE A 227 -10.75 5.39 -21.04
C ILE A 227 -11.46 6.18 -19.94
N TYR A 228 -11.32 7.50 -19.94
CA TYR A 228 -11.93 8.36 -18.93
C TYR A 228 -13.46 8.24 -18.90
N LYS A 229 -14.12 8.17 -20.06
CA LYS A 229 -15.54 7.91 -20.16
C LYS A 229 -15.89 6.59 -19.46
N LYS A 230 -15.20 5.50 -19.79
CA LYS A 230 -15.45 4.17 -19.21
C LYS A 230 -15.35 4.20 -17.69
N ILE A 231 -14.29 4.79 -17.10
CA ILE A 231 -14.06 4.76 -15.65
C ILE A 231 -14.95 5.75 -14.87
N LYS A 232 -15.53 6.76 -15.54
CA LYS A 232 -16.41 7.78 -14.92
C LYS A 232 -17.89 7.45 -15.02
N THR A 233 -18.28 6.46 -15.82
CA THR A 233 -19.67 6.10 -16.03
C THR A 233 -20.30 5.60 -14.74
N LYS A 234 -21.24 6.33 -14.15
CA LYS A 234 -22.02 5.90 -12.99
C LYS A 234 -23.35 5.29 -13.46
N GLY A 235 -23.61 4.03 -13.04
CA GLY A 235 -24.94 3.41 -13.20
C GLY A 235 -25.37 3.17 -14.65
N GLY A 236 -24.43 2.92 -15.57
CA GLY A 236 -24.73 2.58 -16.96
C GLY A 236 -25.18 3.75 -17.84
N LYS A 237 -25.28 4.97 -17.30
CA LYS A 237 -25.57 6.16 -18.12
C LYS A 237 -24.27 6.65 -18.75
N GLU A 238 -24.20 6.56 -20.08
CA GLU A 238 -23.11 7.19 -20.83
C GLU A 238 -23.07 8.69 -20.53
N ILE A 239 -21.87 9.21 -20.36
CA ILE A 239 -21.68 10.65 -20.21
C ILE A 239 -21.90 11.27 -21.59
N ASP A 240 -22.99 12.00 -21.75
CA ASP A 240 -23.38 12.68 -22.99
C ASP A 240 -22.22 13.49 -23.58
N GLU A 241 -21.94 13.34 -24.86
CA GLU A 241 -20.75 13.90 -25.50
C GLU A 241 -20.77 15.43 -25.55
N GLU A 242 -21.94 16.03 -25.78
CA GLU A 242 -22.08 17.49 -25.96
C GLU A 242 -21.90 18.31 -24.69
N LEU A 243 -22.18 17.75 -23.52
CA LEU A 243 -22.10 18.48 -22.24
C LEU A 243 -20.69 18.53 -21.62
N ASN A 244 -19.64 17.99 -22.28
CA ASN A 244 -18.47 17.56 -21.57
C ASN A 244 -17.10 18.01 -22.07
N GLU A 245 -16.99 18.93 -23.02
CA GLU A 245 -15.67 19.48 -23.44
C GLU A 245 -14.88 20.03 -22.24
N ALA A 246 -15.54 20.71 -21.30
CA ALA A 246 -14.89 21.20 -20.09
C ALA A 246 -14.27 20.09 -19.22
N LYS A 247 -14.89 18.89 -19.17
CA LYS A 247 -14.38 17.73 -18.41
C LYS A 247 -13.19 17.06 -19.08
N PHE A 248 -13.00 17.25 -20.40
CA PHE A 248 -11.85 16.73 -21.14
C PHE A 248 -10.70 17.72 -21.31
N LYS A 249 -10.85 18.95 -20.84
CA LYS A 249 -9.79 19.98 -20.89
C LYS A 249 -8.45 19.49 -20.34
N TRP A 250 -8.48 18.59 -19.35
CA TRP A 250 -7.29 17.98 -18.79
C TRP A 250 -6.55 17.08 -19.81
N VAL A 251 -7.29 16.37 -20.69
CA VAL A 251 -6.70 15.50 -21.73
C VAL A 251 -5.91 16.35 -22.71
N ASP A 252 -6.52 17.44 -23.19
CA ASP A 252 -5.85 18.35 -24.13
C ASP A 252 -4.64 19.01 -23.45
N THR A 253 -4.80 19.39 -22.17
CA THR A 253 -3.70 19.92 -21.36
C THR A 253 -2.59 18.90 -21.17
N PHE A 254 -2.90 17.64 -20.89
CA PHE A 254 -1.92 16.57 -20.71
C PHE A 254 -1.20 16.26 -22.03
N CYS A 255 -1.94 16.13 -23.13
CA CYS A 255 -1.39 15.77 -24.42
C CYS A 255 -0.60 16.91 -25.10
N LYS A 256 -1.00 18.18 -24.91
CA LYS A 256 -0.35 19.34 -25.51
C LYS A 256 0.83 19.90 -24.70
N GLN A 257 0.94 19.56 -23.42
CA GLN A 257 1.95 20.15 -22.53
C GLN A 257 3.13 19.17 -22.32
N THR A 258 4.13 19.35 -23.14
CA THR A 258 5.49 18.89 -22.87
C THR A 258 6.06 19.72 -21.71
N GLY A 259 6.22 19.15 -20.52
CA GLY A 259 6.87 19.87 -19.43
C GLY A 259 6.31 19.60 -18.03
N LYS A 260 6.32 20.61 -17.16
CA LYS A 260 6.03 20.49 -15.72
C LYS A 260 4.69 19.81 -15.40
N LYS A 261 3.62 20.09 -16.15
CA LYS A 261 2.29 19.50 -15.87
C LYS A 261 2.19 18.03 -16.27
N PHE A 262 2.79 17.63 -17.40
CA PHE A 262 2.88 16.24 -17.81
C PHE A 262 3.62 15.42 -16.74
N ASN A 263 4.82 15.85 -16.37
CA ASN A 263 5.64 15.20 -15.36
C ASN A 263 4.93 15.16 -13.99
N SER A 264 4.21 16.21 -13.61
CA SER A 264 3.41 16.24 -12.39
C SER A 264 2.31 15.18 -12.38
N GLN A 265 1.60 14.98 -13.49
CA GLN A 265 0.55 13.95 -13.59
C GLN A 265 1.16 12.54 -13.56
N LEU A 266 2.28 12.30 -14.22
CA LEU A 266 3.00 11.02 -14.15
C LEU A 266 3.49 10.75 -12.74
N SER A 267 4.09 11.75 -12.08
CA SER A 267 4.55 11.62 -10.68
C SER A 267 3.41 11.26 -9.75
N THR A 268 2.25 11.93 -9.88
CA THR A 268 1.07 11.64 -9.07
C THR A 268 0.49 10.24 -9.36
N THR A 269 0.51 9.81 -10.63
CA THR A 269 0.09 8.45 -11.02
C THR A 269 1.02 7.41 -10.41
N ASN A 270 2.33 7.60 -10.51
CA ASN A 270 3.32 6.72 -9.91
C ASN A 270 3.21 6.70 -8.38
N ALA A 271 2.95 7.84 -7.73
CA ALA A 271 2.75 7.90 -6.28
C ALA A 271 1.55 7.02 -5.85
N SER A 272 0.44 7.04 -6.59
CA SER A 272 -0.71 6.17 -6.28
C SER A 272 -0.36 4.67 -6.39
N ILE A 273 0.55 4.30 -7.29
CA ILE A 273 1.06 2.93 -7.42
C ILE A 273 1.98 2.61 -6.25
N SER A 274 2.97 3.46 -5.99
CA SER A 274 3.96 3.27 -4.92
C SER A 274 3.31 3.24 -3.53
N ASP A 275 2.31 4.10 -3.29
CA ASP A 275 1.58 4.16 -2.01
C ASP A 275 0.81 2.85 -1.72
N THR A 276 0.45 2.09 -2.75
CA THR A 276 -0.32 0.85 -2.60
C THR A 276 0.56 -0.40 -2.65
N ILE A 277 1.43 -0.47 -3.66
CA ILE A 277 2.28 -1.65 -3.90
C ILE A 277 3.52 -1.60 -3.01
N GLY A 278 3.93 -0.39 -2.60
CA GLY A 278 5.14 -0.19 -1.80
C GLY A 278 6.42 -0.47 -2.59
N TYR A 279 7.52 -0.60 -1.86
CA TYR A 279 8.84 -0.89 -2.43
C TYR A 279 9.07 -2.38 -2.73
N ASN A 280 7.98 -3.14 -2.98
CA ASN A 280 8.17 -4.50 -3.44
C ASN A 280 8.66 -4.51 -4.90
N GLY A 281 9.27 -5.61 -5.31
CA GLY A 281 9.80 -5.75 -6.66
C GLY A 281 8.80 -5.52 -7.80
N LEU A 282 7.47 -5.50 -7.51
CA LEU A 282 6.41 -5.28 -8.50
C LEU A 282 6.28 -3.81 -8.92
N GLU A 283 6.60 -2.85 -8.04
CA GLU A 283 6.49 -1.43 -8.34
C GLU A 283 7.28 -1.06 -9.60
N LYS A 284 8.50 -1.58 -9.73
CA LYS A 284 9.37 -1.31 -10.89
C LYS A 284 8.77 -1.71 -12.25
N PHE A 285 7.83 -2.68 -12.28
CA PHE A 285 7.17 -3.12 -13.51
C PHE A 285 5.93 -2.29 -13.86
N LEU A 286 5.37 -1.57 -12.88
CA LEU A 286 4.10 -0.85 -13.00
C LEU A 286 4.26 0.67 -12.98
N ARG A 287 5.44 1.20 -12.65
CA ARG A 287 5.74 2.62 -12.77
C ARG A 287 5.88 3.04 -14.21
N ILE A 288 5.39 4.24 -14.52
CA ILE A 288 5.62 4.90 -15.80
C ILE A 288 6.98 5.59 -15.72
N GLU A 289 7.94 5.11 -16.47
CA GLU A 289 9.33 5.56 -16.44
C GLU A 289 9.71 6.28 -17.72
N LYS A 290 10.60 7.27 -17.59
CA LYS A 290 11.26 7.90 -18.73
C LYS A 290 12.34 6.95 -19.26
N ARG A 291 12.32 6.71 -20.57
CA ARG A 291 13.27 5.84 -21.28
C ARG A 291 14.00 6.62 -22.36
N GLY A 292 15.29 6.80 -22.17
CA GLY A 292 16.08 7.64 -23.05
C GLY A 292 15.66 9.11 -22.95
N GLU A 293 15.85 9.86 -24.04
CA GLU A 293 15.66 11.32 -23.96
C GLU A 293 14.19 11.74 -23.83
N ASP A 294 13.26 11.07 -24.56
CA ASP A 294 11.87 11.55 -24.65
C ASP A 294 10.80 10.46 -24.71
N LYS A 295 11.07 9.24 -24.27
CA LYS A 295 10.08 8.15 -24.27
C LYS A 295 9.63 7.80 -22.88
N TYR A 296 8.37 7.37 -22.76
CA TYR A 296 7.75 6.93 -21.51
C TYR A 296 7.06 5.59 -21.71
N ALA A 297 7.22 4.68 -20.75
CA ALA A 297 6.59 3.36 -20.75
C ALA A 297 6.42 2.82 -19.33
N LEU A 298 5.56 1.82 -19.14
CA LEU A 298 5.61 0.99 -17.94
C LEU A 298 6.90 0.17 -17.90
N GLY A 299 7.28 -0.27 -16.71
CA GLY A 299 8.45 -1.11 -16.47
C GLY A 299 8.51 -2.36 -17.37
N ARG A 300 9.64 -3.05 -17.45
CA ARG A 300 9.88 -4.22 -18.32
C ARG A 300 10.26 -5.45 -17.51
N GLY A 301 10.36 -6.57 -18.23
CA GLY A 301 10.97 -7.79 -17.68
C GLY A 301 10.01 -8.71 -16.93
N ILE A 302 8.70 -8.49 -17.07
CA ILE A 302 7.67 -9.40 -16.56
C ILE A 302 6.47 -9.38 -17.50
N ASP A 303 5.79 -10.49 -17.66
CA ASP A 303 4.57 -10.54 -18.47
C ASP A 303 3.35 -10.02 -17.66
N ILE A 304 2.32 -9.56 -18.36
CA ILE A 304 1.09 -9.02 -17.76
C ILE A 304 -0.10 -9.78 -18.30
N THR A 305 -0.85 -10.40 -17.42
CA THR A 305 -2.16 -10.99 -17.77
C THR A 305 -3.28 -10.05 -17.37
N ILE A 306 -4.32 -9.97 -18.20
CA ILE A 306 -5.45 -9.06 -18.00
C ILE A 306 -6.78 -9.80 -18.04
N ASN A 307 -7.74 -9.37 -17.25
CA ASN A 307 -9.08 -9.93 -17.25
C ASN A 307 -9.93 -9.48 -18.46
N ASP A 308 -11.11 -10.08 -18.62
CA ASP A 308 -11.97 -9.82 -19.78
C ASP A 308 -12.49 -8.38 -19.87
N GLU A 309 -12.69 -7.69 -18.74
CA GLU A 309 -13.08 -6.27 -18.75
C GLU A 309 -11.99 -5.37 -19.30
N LEU A 310 -10.72 -5.63 -18.96
CA LEU A 310 -9.57 -4.93 -19.56
C LEU A 310 -9.41 -5.29 -21.04
N LYS A 311 -9.59 -6.57 -21.42
CA LYS A 311 -9.56 -7.00 -22.84
C LYS A 311 -10.61 -6.27 -23.66
N LYS A 312 -11.86 -6.18 -23.16
CA LYS A 312 -12.94 -5.43 -23.83
C LYS A 312 -12.58 -3.96 -24.02
N LEU A 313 -12.04 -3.31 -22.98
CA LEU A 313 -11.58 -1.94 -23.06
C LEU A 313 -10.48 -1.78 -24.12
N PHE A 314 -9.46 -2.63 -24.10
CA PHE A 314 -8.30 -2.55 -25.00
C PHE A 314 -8.69 -2.84 -26.45
N ASN A 315 -9.57 -3.81 -26.70
CA ASN A 315 -10.13 -4.06 -28.03
C ASN A 315 -10.92 -2.86 -28.57
N ALA A 316 -11.67 -2.17 -27.71
CA ALA A 316 -12.36 -0.94 -28.12
C ALA A 316 -11.39 0.21 -28.44
N LEU A 317 -10.20 0.24 -27.81
CA LEU A 317 -9.14 1.20 -28.16
C LEU A 317 -8.46 0.84 -29.49
N ASP A 318 -8.29 -0.45 -29.80
CA ASP A 318 -7.73 -0.89 -31.09
C ASP A 318 -8.59 -0.49 -32.27
N GLN A 319 -9.90 -0.56 -32.15
CA GLN A 319 -10.85 -0.15 -33.20
C GLN A 319 -10.75 1.36 -33.54
N MET A 320 -10.14 2.16 -32.69
CA MET A 320 -9.92 3.59 -32.92
C MET A 320 -8.62 3.87 -33.73
N ARG A 321 -7.80 2.84 -34.01
CA ARG A 321 -6.56 2.96 -34.80
C ARG A 321 -6.78 2.90 -36.32
N GLY A 322 -7.93 2.43 -36.77
CA GLY A 322 -8.35 2.41 -38.18
C GLY A 322 -9.06 3.69 -38.55
#